data_3296fa131c86e71affa681353cf996f1
#
_entry.id   3296fa131c86e71affa681353cf996f1
#
_cell.length_a   1.000
_cell.length_b   1.000
_cell.length_c   1.000
_cell.angle_alpha   90.00
_cell.angle_beta   90.00
_cell.angle_gamma   90.00
#
_symmetry.space_group_name_H-M   'P 1'
#
loop_
_entity.id
_entity.type
_entity.pdbx_description
1 polymer ?
#
loop_
_entity_poly.entity_id
_entity_poly.type
_entity_poly.pdbx_seq_one_letter_code
_entity_poly.pdbx_strand_id
1 'polypeptide(L)'
;MSHPVWYTISMKTIKKEMNKTELLEPIFDLDGTLIVENRNSTRLFDFNNAEAILNLTKHDLTVLGKLIRDSSKQFDILTARGKSNAPFIRIALNKLGFNIRHIICVGVDINSPSDMDKVSAKQVVINKQKIVRDFARKLVDNDARNLEGLNELGELVTQDQTEF
;
A
#
# COMPACT_ATOMS: atom_id res chain seq x y z
N MET A 1 -4.87 -14.23 -7.69
CA MET A 1 -3.77 -13.49 -8.28
C MET A 1 -2.44 -14.14 -7.92
N SER A 2 -1.59 -14.26 -8.88
CA SER A 2 -0.24 -14.73 -8.64
C SER A 2 0.55 -13.71 -7.82
N HIS A 3 1.64 -14.15 -7.24
CA HIS A 3 2.60 -13.24 -6.64
C HIS A 3 3.11 -12.24 -7.66
N PRO A 4 3.54 -11.06 -7.24
CA PRO A 4 4.27 -10.16 -8.10
C PRO A 4 5.42 -10.91 -8.77
N VAL A 5 5.72 -10.55 -10.02
CA VAL A 5 6.77 -11.22 -10.81
C VAL A 5 8.10 -11.30 -10.05
N TRP A 6 8.45 -10.26 -9.32
CA TRP A 6 9.69 -10.19 -8.57
C TRP A 6 9.79 -11.16 -7.39
N TYR A 7 8.67 -11.76 -6.95
CA TYR A 7 8.71 -12.84 -5.96
C TYR A 7 9.27 -14.14 -6.53
N THR A 8 9.22 -14.31 -7.84
CA THR A 8 9.75 -15.52 -8.49
C THR A 8 11.23 -15.40 -8.84
N ILE A 9 11.83 -14.22 -8.65
CA ILE A 9 13.24 -13.95 -8.91
C ILE A 9 13.99 -14.04 -7.58
N SER A 10 15.26 -14.44 -7.61
CA SER A 10 16.05 -14.54 -6.39
C SER A 10 16.21 -13.16 -5.74
N MET A 11 16.06 -13.12 -4.44
CA MET A 11 16.23 -11.89 -3.64
C MET A 11 17.61 -11.27 -3.86
N LYS A 12 18.63 -12.10 -3.98
CA LYS A 12 19.98 -11.64 -4.21
C LYS A 12 20.12 -10.89 -5.53
N THR A 13 19.48 -11.39 -6.57
CA THR A 13 19.49 -10.75 -7.89
C THR A 13 18.77 -9.40 -7.84
N ILE A 14 17.59 -9.36 -7.22
CA ILE A 14 16.82 -8.13 -7.07
C ILE A 14 17.63 -7.07 -6.34
N LYS A 15 18.19 -7.40 -5.19
CA LYS A 15 18.99 -6.46 -4.40
C LYS A 15 20.21 -5.96 -5.16
N LYS A 16 20.85 -6.81 -5.91
CA LYS A 16 22.02 -6.44 -6.71
C LYS A 16 21.67 -5.41 -7.77
N GLU A 17 20.55 -5.57 -8.44
CA GLU A 17 20.11 -4.64 -9.47
C GLU A 17 19.63 -3.32 -8.87
N MET A 18 18.83 -3.39 -7.80
CA MET A 18 18.33 -2.20 -7.11
C MET A 18 19.46 -1.35 -6.53
N ASN A 19 20.54 -1.96 -6.07
CA ASN A 19 21.68 -1.22 -5.56
C ASN A 19 22.35 -0.32 -6.59
N LYS A 20 22.08 -0.55 -7.87
CA LYS A 20 22.69 0.26 -8.92
C LYS A 20 21.95 1.57 -9.12
N THR A 21 20.63 1.54 -9.20
CA THR A 21 19.81 2.71 -9.58
C THR A 21 18.49 2.80 -8.85
N GLU A 22 17.96 1.70 -8.34
CA GLU A 22 16.58 1.61 -7.85
C GLU A 22 16.48 1.27 -6.37
N LEU A 23 17.58 1.38 -5.65
CA LEU A 23 17.65 0.95 -4.25
C LEU A 23 16.55 1.55 -3.38
N LEU A 24 16.20 2.81 -3.62
CA LEU A 24 15.22 3.53 -2.82
C LEU A 24 13.93 3.82 -3.59
N GLU A 25 13.65 3.05 -4.64
CA GLU A 25 12.39 3.19 -5.36
C GLU A 25 11.22 3.04 -4.39
N PRO A 26 10.31 4.02 -4.33
CA PRO A 26 9.25 3.99 -3.33
C PRO A 26 8.19 2.92 -3.63
N ILE A 27 7.65 2.37 -2.55
CA ILE A 27 6.45 1.57 -2.56
C ILE A 27 5.47 2.25 -1.61
N PHE A 28 4.21 2.35 -2.00
CA PHE A 28 3.24 3.17 -1.29
C PHE A 28 2.22 2.34 -0.54
N ASP A 29 1.98 2.72 0.71
CA ASP A 29 0.78 2.30 1.42
C ASP A 29 -0.45 2.88 0.71
N LEU A 30 -1.61 2.27 0.93
CA LEU A 30 -2.85 2.69 0.28
C LEU A 30 -3.69 3.59 1.18
N ASP A 31 -4.27 3.01 2.24
CA ASP A 31 -5.23 3.71 3.10
C ASP A 31 -4.55 4.77 3.95
N GLY A 32 -4.96 6.02 3.80
CA GLY A 32 -4.37 7.16 4.50
C GLY A 32 -3.12 7.71 3.81
N THR A 33 -2.62 7.07 2.76
CA THR A 33 -1.44 7.50 2.01
C THR A 33 -1.81 7.95 0.61
N LEU A 34 -2.41 7.09 -0.18
CA LEU A 34 -2.90 7.44 -1.53
C LEU A 34 -4.38 7.80 -1.53
N ILE A 35 -5.16 7.15 -0.69
CA ILE A 35 -6.58 7.42 -0.53
C ILE A 35 -6.87 7.86 0.90
N VAL A 36 -7.87 8.74 1.05
CA VAL A 36 -8.24 9.27 2.36
C VAL A 36 -8.83 8.17 3.23
N GLU A 37 -8.31 8.05 4.43
CA GLU A 37 -8.83 7.18 5.47
C GLU A 37 -9.79 7.98 6.34
N ASN A 38 -11.09 7.73 6.19
CA ASN A 38 -12.11 8.37 7.00
C ASN A 38 -12.65 7.37 8.02
N ARG A 39 -12.26 7.53 9.27
CA ARG A 39 -12.65 6.61 10.34
C ARG A 39 -14.14 6.65 10.65
N ASN A 40 -14.84 7.69 10.22
CA ASN A 40 -16.28 7.79 10.40
C ASN A 40 -17.06 7.15 9.25
N SER A 41 -16.35 6.66 8.23
CA SER A 41 -16.94 6.01 7.08
C SER A 41 -16.45 4.57 7.00
N THR A 42 -17.39 3.64 6.84
CA THR A 42 -17.04 2.23 6.61
C THR A 42 -16.88 1.90 5.13
N ARG A 43 -17.15 2.87 4.25
CA ARG A 43 -17.19 2.62 2.80
C ARG A 43 -15.89 2.02 2.26
N LEU A 44 -14.74 2.56 2.67
CA LEU A 44 -13.43 2.09 2.21
C LEU A 44 -12.79 1.08 3.16
N PHE A 45 -13.35 0.93 4.37
CA PHE A 45 -12.81 0.09 5.43
C PHE A 45 -13.76 -1.02 5.85
N ASP A 46 -14.64 -1.42 4.95
CA ASP A 46 -15.51 -2.55 5.21
C ASP A 46 -14.72 -3.83 5.01
N PHE A 47 -14.21 -4.38 6.10
CA PHE A 47 -13.42 -5.59 6.07
C PHE A 47 -14.20 -6.84 5.67
N ASN A 48 -15.53 -6.75 5.71
CA ASN A 48 -16.39 -7.84 5.28
C ASN A 48 -16.69 -7.80 3.78
N ASN A 49 -16.36 -6.69 3.11
CA ASN A 49 -16.69 -6.49 1.72
C ASN A 49 -15.54 -5.79 0.98
N ALA A 50 -14.68 -6.60 0.39
CA ALA A 50 -13.54 -6.07 -0.37
C ALA A 50 -14.00 -5.22 -1.56
N GLU A 51 -15.21 -5.44 -2.08
CA GLU A 51 -15.74 -4.66 -3.19
C GLU A 51 -16.04 -3.20 -2.82
N ALA A 52 -16.11 -2.88 -1.52
CA ALA A 52 -16.40 -1.51 -1.10
C ALA A 52 -15.45 -0.49 -1.72
N ILE A 53 -14.22 -0.90 -2.01
CA ILE A 53 -13.24 -0.02 -2.64
C ILE A 53 -13.65 0.43 -4.05
N LEU A 54 -14.54 -0.30 -4.71
CA LEU A 54 -15.05 0.10 -6.02
C LEU A 54 -15.84 1.40 -5.99
N ASN A 55 -16.27 1.85 -4.81
CA ASN A 55 -16.96 3.12 -4.62
C ASN A 55 -16.00 4.31 -4.56
N LEU A 56 -14.70 4.06 -4.63
CA LEU A 56 -13.67 5.09 -4.61
C LEU A 56 -13.86 6.08 -5.77
N THR A 57 -13.77 7.36 -5.47
CA THR A 57 -13.84 8.44 -6.46
C THR A 57 -12.58 9.29 -6.38
N LYS A 58 -12.40 10.18 -7.35
CA LYS A 58 -11.27 11.11 -7.32
C LYS A 58 -11.24 12.01 -6.08
N HIS A 59 -12.40 12.21 -5.44
CA HIS A 59 -12.50 13.02 -4.23
C HIS A 59 -11.95 12.29 -2.99
N ASP A 60 -11.75 11.00 -3.10
CA ASP A 60 -11.19 10.19 -2.03
C ASP A 60 -9.66 10.12 -2.08
N LEU A 61 -9.03 10.76 -3.05
CA LEU A 61 -7.57 10.76 -3.17
C LEU A 61 -6.94 11.80 -2.27
N THR A 62 -5.81 11.45 -1.65
CA THR A 62 -4.97 12.41 -0.96
C THR A 62 -4.25 13.30 -1.97
N VAL A 63 -3.60 14.36 -1.50
CA VAL A 63 -2.74 15.16 -2.38
C VAL A 63 -1.66 14.30 -2.98
N LEU A 64 -1.01 13.44 -2.19
CA LEU A 64 0.01 12.52 -2.70
C LEU A 64 -0.59 11.58 -3.74
N GLY A 65 -1.78 11.03 -3.47
CA GLY A 65 -2.46 10.17 -4.44
C GLY A 65 -2.69 10.85 -5.77
N LYS A 66 -3.12 12.10 -5.75
CA LYS A 66 -3.32 12.89 -6.97
C LYS A 66 -2.01 13.10 -7.73
N LEU A 67 -0.93 13.41 -7.00
CA LEU A 67 0.38 13.63 -7.60
C LEU A 67 0.91 12.34 -8.27
N ILE A 68 0.78 11.21 -7.59
CA ILE A 68 1.21 9.92 -8.14
C ILE A 68 0.41 9.56 -9.38
N ARG A 69 -0.91 9.72 -9.33
CA ARG A 69 -1.78 9.50 -10.48
C ARG A 69 -1.37 10.37 -11.67
N ASP A 70 -1.19 11.66 -11.42
CA ASP A 70 -0.90 12.63 -12.47
C ASP A 70 0.50 12.45 -13.07
N SER A 71 1.42 11.86 -12.31
CA SER A 71 2.77 11.56 -12.81
C SER A 71 2.75 10.51 -13.93
N SER A 72 1.72 9.69 -13.99
CA SER A 72 1.58 8.56 -14.93
C SER A 72 2.69 7.51 -14.80
N LYS A 73 3.54 7.63 -13.77
CA LYS A 73 4.60 6.65 -13.52
C LYS A 73 4.03 5.38 -12.93
N GLN A 74 4.59 4.27 -13.33
CA GLN A 74 4.24 2.98 -12.76
C GLN A 74 4.78 2.86 -11.34
N PHE A 75 3.98 2.30 -10.45
CA PHE A 75 4.33 2.18 -9.03
C PHE A 75 3.72 0.93 -8.40
N ASP A 76 4.18 0.62 -7.20
CA ASP A 76 3.72 -0.53 -6.44
C ASP A 76 3.02 -0.08 -5.17
N ILE A 77 2.06 -0.91 -4.73
CA ILE A 77 1.29 -0.69 -3.50
C ILE A 77 1.61 -1.82 -2.51
N LEU A 78 1.80 -1.44 -1.25
CA LEU A 78 1.99 -2.36 -0.14
C LEU A 78 0.94 -2.02 0.92
N THR A 79 -0.08 -2.85 1.04
CA THR A 79 -1.25 -2.54 1.85
C THR A 79 -1.50 -3.57 2.95
N ALA A 80 -2.04 -3.08 4.06
CA ALA A 80 -2.49 -3.91 5.17
C ALA A 80 -3.78 -4.69 4.85
N ARG A 81 -4.41 -4.43 3.73
CA ARG A 81 -5.60 -5.16 3.32
C ARG A 81 -5.24 -6.61 2.96
N GLY A 82 -6.20 -7.51 3.09
CA GLY A 82 -6.03 -8.90 2.71
C GLY A 82 -6.06 -9.10 1.19
N LYS A 83 -5.66 -10.28 0.75
CA LYS A 83 -5.51 -10.63 -0.67
C LYS A 83 -6.80 -10.49 -1.47
N SER A 84 -7.96 -10.70 -0.86
CA SER A 84 -9.24 -10.56 -1.55
C SER A 84 -9.46 -9.15 -2.07
N ASN A 85 -8.78 -8.16 -1.53
CA ASN A 85 -8.88 -6.77 -1.97
C ASN A 85 -8.12 -6.47 -3.26
N ALA A 86 -7.11 -7.25 -3.58
CA ALA A 86 -6.18 -6.90 -4.68
C ALA A 86 -6.87 -6.65 -6.02
N PRO A 87 -7.76 -7.54 -6.53
CA PRO A 87 -8.39 -7.28 -7.82
C PRO A 87 -9.29 -6.04 -7.79
N PHE A 88 -9.95 -5.78 -6.67
CA PHE A 88 -10.82 -4.60 -6.54
C PHE A 88 -10.02 -3.31 -6.44
N ILE A 89 -8.89 -3.33 -5.74
CA ILE A 89 -7.96 -2.19 -5.71
C ILE A 89 -7.50 -1.85 -7.12
N ARG A 90 -7.10 -2.86 -7.89
CA ARG A 90 -6.63 -2.64 -9.25
C ARG A 90 -7.71 -2.04 -10.14
N ILE A 91 -8.91 -2.60 -10.10
CA ILE A 91 -10.04 -2.09 -10.87
C ILE A 91 -10.33 -0.63 -10.50
N ALA A 92 -10.45 -0.35 -9.21
CA ALA A 92 -10.81 0.97 -8.72
C ALA A 92 -9.78 2.03 -9.08
N LEU A 93 -8.50 1.73 -8.86
CA LEU A 93 -7.43 2.70 -9.11
C LEU A 93 -7.12 2.86 -10.59
N ASN A 94 -7.19 1.78 -11.37
CA ASN A 94 -7.03 1.90 -12.82
C ASN A 94 -8.11 2.79 -13.42
N LYS A 95 -9.34 2.66 -12.93
CA LYS A 95 -10.46 3.49 -13.35
C LYS A 95 -10.21 4.97 -13.07
N LEU A 96 -9.46 5.28 -12.03
CA LEU A 96 -9.12 6.66 -11.66
C LEU A 96 -7.86 7.19 -12.35
N GLY A 97 -7.20 6.37 -13.15
CA GLY A 97 -6.05 6.79 -13.94
C GLY A 97 -4.68 6.44 -13.36
N PHE A 98 -4.63 5.65 -12.31
CA PHE A 98 -3.35 5.19 -11.76
C PHE A 98 -2.70 4.14 -12.65
N ASN A 99 -1.39 4.15 -12.70
CA ASN A 99 -0.58 3.16 -13.44
C ASN A 99 0.09 2.21 -12.45
N ILE A 100 -0.63 1.17 -12.03
CA ILE A 100 -0.16 0.26 -10.98
C ILE A 100 0.57 -0.93 -11.59
N ARG A 101 1.74 -1.24 -11.04
CA ARG A 101 2.50 -2.43 -11.40
C ARG A 101 2.09 -3.61 -10.50
N HIS A 102 2.39 -3.54 -9.22
CA HIS A 102 2.11 -4.61 -8.26
C HIS A 102 1.28 -4.10 -7.09
N ILE A 103 0.38 -4.96 -6.61
CA ILE A 103 -0.38 -4.74 -5.38
C ILE A 103 -0.05 -5.88 -4.44
N ILE A 104 0.63 -5.57 -3.34
CA ILE A 104 1.05 -6.54 -2.34
C ILE A 104 0.19 -6.35 -1.11
N CYS A 105 -0.67 -7.32 -0.84
CA CYS A 105 -1.56 -7.32 0.30
C CYS A 105 -0.95 -8.22 1.39
N VAL A 106 -0.56 -7.61 2.50
CA VAL A 106 0.13 -8.32 3.59
C VAL A 106 -0.73 -8.56 4.81
N GLY A 107 -1.99 -8.12 4.77
CA GLY A 107 -2.93 -8.38 5.83
C GLY A 107 -3.63 -9.72 5.66
N VAL A 108 -4.58 -9.98 6.53
CA VAL A 108 -5.43 -11.15 6.45
C VAL A 108 -6.84 -10.71 6.08
N ASP A 109 -7.57 -11.58 5.40
CA ASP A 109 -8.99 -11.36 5.17
C ASP A 109 -9.72 -11.66 6.46
N ILE A 110 -10.49 -10.69 6.94
CA ILE A 110 -11.18 -10.79 8.22
C ILE A 110 -12.68 -10.65 8.02
N ASN A 111 -13.43 -11.26 8.91
CA ASN A 111 -14.90 -11.30 8.82
C ASN A 111 -15.56 -10.10 9.50
N SER A 112 -14.85 -9.38 10.34
CA SER A 112 -15.36 -8.17 10.97
C SER A 112 -14.22 -7.27 11.38
N PRO A 113 -14.49 -5.95 11.59
CA PRO A 113 -13.45 -5.04 12.06
C PRO A 113 -12.83 -5.44 13.40
N SER A 114 -13.58 -6.13 14.25
CA SER A 114 -13.07 -6.60 15.55
C SER A 114 -12.04 -7.71 15.40
N ASP A 115 -12.03 -8.43 14.26
CA ASP A 115 -11.02 -9.44 13.99
C ASP A 115 -9.65 -8.82 13.68
N MET A 116 -9.63 -7.53 13.35
CA MET A 116 -8.40 -6.75 13.22
C MET A 116 -7.89 -6.29 14.57
N ASP A 117 -7.87 -7.17 15.53
CA ASP A 117 -7.37 -6.80 16.83
C ASP A 117 -5.84 -6.63 16.82
N LYS A 118 -5.29 -6.44 17.99
CA LYS A 118 -3.88 -6.09 18.16
C LYS A 118 -2.90 -7.06 17.53
N VAL A 119 -3.26 -8.33 17.41
CA VAL A 119 -2.38 -9.36 16.85
C VAL A 119 -2.24 -9.17 15.34
N SER A 120 -3.38 -9.00 14.66
CA SER A 120 -3.37 -8.77 13.21
C SER A 120 -2.62 -7.50 12.83
N ALA A 121 -2.84 -6.41 13.57
CA ALA A 121 -2.14 -5.15 13.32
C ALA A 121 -0.62 -5.31 13.49
N LYS A 122 -0.20 -6.00 14.52
CA LYS A 122 1.22 -6.28 14.77
C LYS A 122 1.83 -7.10 13.64
N GLN A 123 1.13 -8.11 13.18
CA GLN A 123 1.61 -8.96 12.08
C GLN A 123 1.73 -8.17 10.78
N VAL A 124 0.83 -7.24 10.52
CA VAL A 124 0.90 -6.36 9.37
C VAL A 124 2.19 -5.54 9.36
N VAL A 125 2.56 -4.97 10.51
CA VAL A 125 3.80 -4.20 10.63
C VAL A 125 4.99 -5.10 10.29
N ILE A 126 5.05 -6.29 10.85
CA ILE A 126 6.13 -7.25 10.59
C ILE A 126 6.21 -7.58 9.10
N ASN A 127 5.06 -7.87 8.48
CA ASN A 127 5.00 -8.26 7.07
C ASN A 127 5.43 -7.12 6.14
N LYS A 128 4.95 -5.90 6.41
CA LYS A 128 5.35 -4.73 5.62
C LYS A 128 6.85 -4.48 5.69
N GLN A 129 7.40 -4.50 6.89
CA GLN A 129 8.83 -4.24 7.08
C GLN A 129 9.70 -5.31 6.46
N LYS A 130 9.25 -6.56 6.49
CA LYS A 130 9.97 -7.64 5.83
C LYS A 130 10.09 -7.39 4.33
N ILE A 131 9.00 -7.03 3.66
CA ILE A 131 9.01 -6.73 2.23
C ILE A 131 9.97 -5.57 1.93
N VAL A 132 9.88 -4.50 2.70
CA VAL A 132 10.70 -3.31 2.51
C VAL A 132 12.19 -3.63 2.62
N ARG A 133 12.58 -4.37 3.66
CA ARG A 133 13.98 -4.72 3.89
C ARG A 133 14.49 -5.73 2.86
N ASP A 134 13.67 -6.75 2.56
CA ASP A 134 14.06 -7.82 1.64
C ASP A 134 14.28 -7.29 0.22
N PHE A 135 13.50 -6.29 -0.19
CA PHE A 135 13.58 -5.73 -1.53
C PHE A 135 14.30 -4.37 -1.59
N ALA A 136 14.80 -3.90 -0.45
CA ALA A 136 15.50 -2.62 -0.35
C ALA A 136 14.70 -1.45 -0.96
N ARG A 137 13.40 -1.42 -0.69
CA ARG A 137 12.48 -0.40 -1.17
C ARG A 137 12.25 0.64 -0.08
N LYS A 138 11.83 1.82 -0.49
CA LYS A 138 11.44 2.87 0.44
C LYS A 138 9.93 2.81 0.64
N LEU A 139 9.49 2.59 1.87
CA LEU A 139 8.05 2.58 2.20
C LEU A 139 7.58 3.99 2.52
N VAL A 140 6.60 4.46 1.76
CA VAL A 140 5.88 5.70 2.03
C VAL A 140 4.55 5.32 2.68
N ASP A 141 4.37 5.70 3.93
CA ASP A 141 3.23 5.26 4.75
C ASP A 141 2.80 6.38 5.68
N ASN A 142 1.52 6.42 6.01
CA ASN A 142 0.96 7.38 6.96
C ASN A 142 0.97 6.87 8.41
N ASP A 143 1.28 5.62 8.62
CA ASP A 143 1.30 4.99 9.94
C ASP A 143 2.74 4.80 10.40
N ALA A 144 3.13 5.60 11.41
CA ALA A 144 4.49 5.57 11.94
C ALA A 144 4.90 4.18 12.46
N ARG A 145 3.95 3.36 12.89
CA ARG A 145 4.26 2.01 13.37
C ARG A 145 4.89 1.15 12.29
N ASN A 146 4.47 1.33 11.04
CA ASN A 146 5.01 0.59 9.90
C ASN A 146 6.42 1.01 9.53
N LEU A 147 6.86 2.18 10.01
CA LEU A 147 8.13 2.77 9.64
C LEU A 147 9.19 2.67 10.73
N GLU A 148 8.81 2.24 11.92
CA GLU A 148 9.71 2.19 13.08
C GLU A 148 10.92 1.32 12.78
N GLY A 149 12.11 1.91 12.90
CA GLY A 149 13.38 1.20 12.66
C GLY A 149 13.77 1.06 11.19
N LEU A 150 12.99 1.56 10.24
CA LEU A 150 13.34 1.50 8.82
C LEU A 150 14.35 2.58 8.40
N ASN A 151 14.47 3.66 9.18
CA ASN A 151 15.37 4.77 8.88
C ASN A 151 15.15 5.34 7.47
N GLU A 152 16.18 5.37 6.62
CA GLU A 152 16.06 5.88 5.25
C GLU A 152 15.12 5.06 4.36
N LEU A 153 14.76 3.85 4.76
CA LEU A 153 13.79 3.05 4.02
C LEU A 153 12.35 3.37 4.40
N GLY A 154 12.13 4.37 5.24
CA GLY A 154 10.80 4.80 5.63
C GLY A 154 10.59 6.28 5.39
N GLU A 155 9.41 6.64 4.92
CA GLU A 155 9.00 8.04 4.79
C GLU A 155 7.59 8.20 5.32
N LEU A 156 7.45 8.99 6.37
CA LEU A 156 6.14 9.30 6.95
C LEU A 156 5.47 10.41 6.16
N VAL A 157 4.23 10.19 5.79
CA VAL A 157 3.39 11.21 5.16
C VAL A 157 2.12 11.39 5.97
N THR A 158 1.45 12.51 5.80
CA THR A 158 0.22 12.80 6.51
C THR A 158 -0.96 12.81 5.55
N GLN A 159 -2.08 12.30 6.03
CA GLN A 159 -3.32 12.33 5.26
C GLN A 159 -3.82 13.78 5.09
N ASP A 160 -3.45 14.67 5.99
CA ASP A 160 -3.89 16.07 5.96
C ASP A 160 -3.45 16.82 4.71
N GLN A 161 -2.54 16.24 3.93
CA GLN A 161 -2.13 16.80 2.64
C GLN A 161 -3.18 16.58 1.55
N THR A 162 -4.44 16.50 1.90
CA THR A 162 -5.52 16.34 0.92
C THR A 162 -5.96 17.65 0.31
N GLU A 163 -5.58 18.75 0.90
CA GLU A 163 -5.99 20.08 0.48
C GLU A 163 -4.79 20.95 0.12
N PHE A 164 -5.00 21.80 -0.85
CA PHE A 164 -4.09 22.88 -1.23
C PHE A 164 -4.73 24.21 -0.92
#